data_51c2c18f3f0c0b136d043041ca6690ad
#
_entry.id   51c2c18f3f0c0b136d043041ca6690ad
#
_cell.length_a   1.000
_cell.length_b   1.000
_cell.length_c   1.000
_cell.angle_alpha   90.00
_cell.angle_beta   90.00
_cell.angle_gamma   90.00
#
_symmetry.space_group_name_H-M   'P 1'
#
loop_
_entity.id
_entity.type
_entity.pdbx_description
1 polymer ?
#
loop_
_entity_poly.entity_id
_entity_poly.type
_entity_poly.pdbx_seq_one_letter_code
_entity_poly.pdbx_strand_id
1 'polypeptide(L)'
;LLCIGIIKKEVKNTKGKLTETIGWYRIQDNKKVQVDLNQKIKADSQGKLVLYNDTIAQKYKGYLMTTKAAKYSVRIYAGDQLIYRYSDSNFHRNDQMKSKLSCDARIPEQGKKGTVIKIIYQNGSNGSYQLDDILVGRGDVVMGFHVQQEIVGIVMIAIMFFLSFVALVTGIYLKHFKLNSTRFLNIAAFLALSGIWFLSDSALAQEYTSFPALTGMISFYAFMLMSVPMVHFVKNTLKFEKYKVLDVINLLFYANALIQGILNKCLKIHMVHMLFVTHVLLFIAVITIVVLMIEEYRRTKDSELKIIMNAFGIMAVAGVLSLCMYWKLEIPFYGTIFEVGVLIFEQLLLTSIFVNLVEQAKTRSELEVYERLLKEDRMTGINNRTAFEEQLQDIEDHAQDYDNAALIFMDVDGLKNTNDLYGHNAGDELIISAALCIKNVFATYGKCYRIGGDEFCVLIFDSIENMDELLKQMDQEIIKYNRNNRYYLSITRGVSFLKDTEGKQKKISDWKYEADQDMYCNKKRRNINDRL
;
A
#
# COMPACT_ATOMS: atom_id res chain seq x y z
N LEU A 1 -23.32 -8.19 4.58
CA LEU A 1 -24.34 -9.20 4.93
C LEU A 1 -25.69 -8.92 4.23
N LEU A 2 -26.21 -7.68 4.23
CA LEU A 2 -27.45 -7.31 3.53
C LEU A 2 -27.33 -7.50 2.00
N CYS A 3 -26.24 -7.06 1.36
CA CYS A 3 -26.00 -7.26 -0.07
C CYS A 3 -25.87 -8.75 -0.43
N ILE A 4 -25.24 -9.56 0.43
CA ILE A 4 -25.12 -11.01 0.24
C ILE A 4 -26.50 -11.69 0.33
N GLY A 5 -27.38 -11.22 1.22
CA GLY A 5 -28.75 -11.68 1.34
C GLY A 5 -29.62 -11.37 0.11
N ILE A 6 -29.41 -10.18 -0.49
CA ILE A 6 -30.12 -9.73 -1.70
C ILE A 6 -29.65 -10.54 -2.92
N ILE A 7 -28.33 -10.72 -3.08
CA ILE A 7 -27.77 -11.52 -4.18
C ILE A 7 -28.23 -12.99 -4.09
N LYS A 8 -28.27 -13.58 -2.91
CA LYS A 8 -28.85 -14.93 -2.70
C LYS A 8 -30.34 -15.03 -3.08
N LYS A 9 -31.11 -13.93 -2.99
CA LYS A 9 -32.52 -13.91 -3.29
C LYS A 9 -32.83 -13.73 -4.79
N GLU A 10 -32.01 -12.95 -5.51
CA GLU A 10 -32.24 -12.68 -6.95
C GLU A 10 -31.86 -13.84 -7.86
N VAL A 11 -30.81 -14.62 -7.52
CA VAL A 11 -30.36 -15.75 -8.36
C VAL A 11 -31.29 -16.98 -8.28
N LYS A 12 -32.23 -17.00 -7.34
CA LYS A 12 -33.36 -17.97 -7.39
C LYS A 12 -34.25 -17.81 -8.63
N ASN A 13 -34.06 -16.75 -9.41
CA ASN A 13 -34.92 -16.41 -10.56
C ASN A 13 -34.29 -16.61 -11.95
N THR A 14 -33.08 -17.15 -12.06
CA THR A 14 -32.46 -17.42 -13.38
C THR A 14 -33.11 -18.65 -14.05
N LYS A 15 -33.37 -18.57 -15.35
CA LYS A 15 -33.91 -19.62 -16.22
C LYS A 15 -33.04 -20.89 -16.20
N GLY A 16 -33.27 -21.76 -15.26
CA GLY A 16 -32.56 -23.04 -15.09
C GLY A 16 -32.39 -23.31 -13.61
N LYS A 17 -33.38 -23.94 -12.97
CA LYS A 17 -33.26 -24.32 -11.57
C LYS A 17 -32.39 -25.54 -11.44
N LEU A 18 -31.38 -25.47 -10.54
CA LEU A 18 -30.83 -26.69 -9.96
C LEU A 18 -31.97 -27.46 -9.27
N THR A 19 -32.01 -28.73 -9.53
CA THR A 19 -33.01 -29.59 -8.93
C THR A 19 -32.34 -30.44 -7.86
N GLU A 20 -32.83 -30.33 -6.63
CA GLU A 20 -32.45 -31.25 -5.58
C GLU A 20 -32.93 -32.65 -5.93
N THR A 21 -32.04 -33.62 -5.77
CA THR A 21 -32.35 -35.01 -6.05
C THR A 21 -32.86 -35.71 -4.79
N ILE A 22 -34.00 -36.33 -4.89
CA ILE A 22 -34.63 -37.08 -3.82
C ILE A 22 -34.63 -38.58 -4.13
N GLY A 23 -34.93 -39.41 -3.13
CA GLY A 23 -35.06 -40.84 -3.33
C GLY A 23 -33.73 -41.60 -3.30
N TRP A 24 -32.76 -41.04 -2.59
CA TRP A 24 -31.51 -41.75 -2.31
C TRP A 24 -31.70 -42.85 -1.28
N TYR A 25 -31.16 -44.04 -1.56
CA TYR A 25 -31.23 -45.17 -0.67
C TYR A 25 -29.89 -45.90 -0.55
N ARG A 26 -29.72 -46.63 0.51
CA ARG A 26 -28.67 -47.62 0.69
C ARG A 26 -29.23 -49.04 0.79
N ILE A 27 -28.45 -50.01 0.48
CA ILE A 27 -28.81 -51.44 0.66
C ILE A 27 -28.26 -51.86 2.02
N GLN A 28 -29.15 -52.28 2.91
CA GLN A 28 -28.80 -52.82 4.22
C GLN A 28 -29.65 -54.10 4.41
N ASP A 29 -29.01 -55.21 4.75
CA ASP A 29 -29.65 -56.51 4.92
C ASP A 29 -30.58 -56.87 3.73
N ASN A 30 -30.06 -56.67 2.50
CA ASN A 30 -30.81 -56.87 1.23
C ASN A 30 -32.11 -56.04 1.07
N LYS A 31 -32.30 -55.01 1.89
CA LYS A 31 -33.46 -54.10 1.78
C LYS A 31 -32.99 -52.70 1.40
N LYS A 32 -33.83 -52.01 0.60
CA LYS A 32 -33.64 -50.61 0.30
C LYS A 32 -34.05 -49.76 1.50
N VAL A 33 -33.11 -49.02 2.09
CA VAL A 33 -33.35 -48.11 3.20
C VAL A 33 -33.15 -46.68 2.66
N GLN A 34 -34.18 -45.83 2.73
CA GLN A 34 -34.13 -44.43 2.34
C GLN A 34 -33.12 -43.69 3.24
N VAL A 35 -32.39 -42.76 2.64
CA VAL A 35 -31.35 -41.96 3.32
C VAL A 35 -31.71 -40.48 3.21
N ASP A 36 -31.73 -39.81 4.36
CA ASP A 36 -31.81 -38.36 4.44
C ASP A 36 -30.36 -37.79 4.39
N LEU A 37 -30.06 -37.04 3.34
CA LEU A 37 -28.72 -36.50 3.12
C LEU A 37 -28.34 -35.40 4.11
N ASN A 38 -29.33 -34.76 4.72
CA ASN A 38 -29.11 -33.68 5.70
C ASN A 38 -28.70 -34.19 7.09
N GLN A 39 -28.77 -35.50 7.30
CA GLN A 39 -28.40 -36.12 8.57
C GLN A 39 -27.04 -36.80 8.47
N LYS A 40 -26.40 -36.98 9.63
CA LYS A 40 -25.12 -37.72 9.71
C LYS A 40 -25.39 -39.21 9.45
N ILE A 41 -24.78 -39.71 8.37
CA ILE A 41 -24.98 -41.10 7.90
C ILE A 41 -23.84 -41.97 8.37
N LYS A 42 -24.10 -43.07 9.04
CA LYS A 42 -23.06 -44.04 9.45
C LYS A 42 -22.53 -44.83 8.25
N ALA A 43 -21.22 -45.03 8.22
CA ALA A 43 -20.54 -45.89 7.27
C ALA A 43 -20.97 -47.37 7.44
N ASP A 44 -20.68 -48.17 6.43
CA ASP A 44 -20.72 -49.62 6.53
C ASP A 44 -19.53 -50.16 7.35
N SER A 45 -19.43 -51.50 7.52
CA SER A 45 -18.35 -52.18 8.24
C SER A 45 -16.97 -51.96 7.60
N GLN A 46 -16.91 -51.52 6.35
CA GLN A 46 -15.69 -51.20 5.61
C GLN A 46 -15.34 -49.69 5.60
N GLY A 47 -16.08 -48.90 6.36
CA GLY A 47 -15.90 -47.44 6.38
C GLY A 47 -16.39 -46.73 5.11
N LYS A 48 -17.25 -47.37 4.30
CA LYS A 48 -17.79 -46.83 3.06
C LYS A 48 -19.26 -46.43 3.25
N LEU A 49 -19.68 -45.45 2.46
CA LEU A 49 -21.09 -45.13 2.26
C LEU A 49 -21.41 -45.31 0.78
N VAL A 50 -22.38 -46.18 0.48
CA VAL A 50 -22.84 -46.42 -0.89
C VAL A 50 -24.28 -45.94 -1.01
N LEU A 51 -24.53 -44.98 -1.87
CA LEU A 51 -25.87 -44.44 -2.17
C LEU A 51 -26.29 -44.85 -3.57
N TYR A 52 -27.56 -45.11 -3.72
CA TYR A 52 -28.19 -45.51 -5.00
C TYR A 52 -29.37 -44.60 -5.30
N ASN A 53 -29.62 -44.33 -6.60
CA ASN A 53 -30.79 -43.65 -7.09
C ASN A 53 -31.21 -44.20 -8.45
N ASP A 54 -32.46 -44.65 -8.54
CA ASP A 54 -32.99 -45.34 -9.72
C ASP A 54 -33.60 -44.35 -10.76
N THR A 55 -33.80 -43.08 -10.40
CA THR A 55 -34.58 -42.13 -11.21
C THR A 55 -33.72 -41.11 -11.94
N ILE A 56 -32.58 -40.72 -11.39
CA ILE A 56 -31.75 -39.62 -11.89
C ILE A 56 -31.24 -39.88 -13.30
N ALA A 57 -30.72 -41.08 -13.57
CA ALA A 57 -30.15 -41.43 -14.86
C ALA A 57 -31.15 -41.34 -16.04
N GLN A 58 -32.42 -41.55 -15.78
CA GLN A 58 -33.47 -41.49 -16.82
C GLN A 58 -34.01 -40.07 -16.99
N LYS A 59 -34.18 -39.34 -15.88
CA LYS A 59 -34.83 -38.03 -15.85
C LYS A 59 -33.88 -36.90 -16.34
N TYR A 60 -32.58 -37.02 -16.10
CA TYR A 60 -31.63 -35.92 -16.28
C TYR A 60 -30.46 -36.32 -17.21
N LYS A 61 -30.75 -36.92 -18.36
CA LYS A 61 -29.76 -37.29 -19.36
C LYS A 61 -28.95 -36.07 -19.86
N GLY A 62 -27.61 -36.19 -19.90
CA GLY A 62 -26.71 -35.13 -20.34
C GLY A 62 -26.50 -33.98 -19.35
N TYR A 63 -27.20 -33.98 -18.21
CA TYR A 63 -27.08 -32.98 -17.16
C TYR A 63 -25.86 -33.27 -16.28
N LEU A 64 -25.39 -32.23 -15.58
CA LEU A 64 -24.39 -32.38 -14.52
C LEU A 64 -25.07 -32.63 -13.18
N MET A 65 -24.55 -33.62 -12.46
CA MET A 65 -24.87 -33.89 -11.07
C MET A 65 -23.72 -33.40 -10.21
N THR A 66 -23.99 -32.53 -9.25
CA THR A 66 -22.98 -31.98 -8.34
C THR A 66 -23.23 -32.46 -6.92
N THR A 67 -22.16 -32.85 -6.23
CA THR A 67 -22.17 -33.23 -4.82
C THR A 67 -20.88 -32.78 -4.17
N LYS A 68 -20.92 -32.44 -2.89
CA LYS A 68 -19.69 -32.12 -2.15
C LYS A 68 -18.95 -33.39 -1.76
N ALA A 69 -17.64 -33.37 -1.96
CA ALA A 69 -16.71 -34.43 -1.56
C ALA A 69 -15.79 -34.01 -0.43
N ALA A 70 -16.21 -33.06 0.39
CA ALA A 70 -15.40 -32.60 1.51
C ALA A 70 -14.86 -33.77 2.34
N LYS A 71 -13.55 -33.95 2.37
CA LYS A 71 -12.86 -34.98 3.13
C LYS A 71 -13.09 -36.44 2.67
N TYR A 72 -13.76 -36.67 1.53
CA TYR A 72 -14.10 -38.03 1.08
C TYR A 72 -13.53 -38.30 -0.30
N SER A 73 -13.15 -39.59 -0.52
CA SER A 73 -12.97 -40.09 -1.88
C SER A 73 -14.35 -40.41 -2.45
N VAL A 74 -14.63 -40.01 -3.70
CA VAL A 74 -15.93 -40.20 -4.34
C VAL A 74 -15.78 -40.92 -5.66
N ARG A 75 -16.59 -41.94 -5.88
CA ARG A 75 -16.75 -42.62 -7.18
C ARG A 75 -18.23 -42.63 -7.54
N ILE A 76 -18.52 -42.19 -8.77
CA ILE A 76 -19.89 -42.13 -9.27
C ILE A 76 -19.99 -43.04 -10.48
N TYR A 77 -20.99 -43.89 -10.48
CA TYR A 77 -21.27 -44.83 -11.56
C TYR A 77 -22.68 -44.61 -12.10
N ALA A 78 -22.83 -44.80 -13.39
CA ALA A 78 -24.14 -44.92 -14.07
C ALA A 78 -24.23 -46.37 -14.58
N GLY A 79 -24.97 -47.20 -13.86
CA GLY A 79 -24.90 -48.64 -14.01
C GLY A 79 -23.50 -49.15 -13.67
N ASP A 80 -22.85 -49.82 -14.63
CA ASP A 80 -21.47 -50.34 -14.45
C ASP A 80 -20.42 -49.32 -14.94
N GLN A 81 -20.81 -48.25 -15.60
CA GLN A 81 -19.88 -47.27 -16.14
C GLN A 81 -19.45 -46.26 -15.07
N LEU A 82 -18.15 -46.15 -14.81
CA LEU A 82 -17.58 -45.10 -13.96
C LEU A 82 -17.65 -43.76 -14.71
N ILE A 83 -18.44 -42.81 -14.20
CA ILE A 83 -18.63 -41.48 -14.80
C ILE A 83 -17.85 -40.39 -14.09
N TYR A 84 -17.45 -40.63 -12.84
CA TYR A 84 -16.64 -39.69 -12.08
C TYR A 84 -15.81 -40.39 -11.02
N ARG A 85 -14.56 -39.95 -10.84
CA ARG A 85 -13.68 -40.45 -9.81
C ARG A 85 -12.90 -39.29 -9.17
N TYR A 86 -13.04 -39.17 -7.88
CA TYR A 86 -12.23 -38.35 -7.02
C TYR A 86 -11.62 -39.20 -5.92
N SER A 87 -10.28 -39.23 -5.82
CA SER A 87 -9.58 -40.06 -4.85
C SER A 87 -8.35 -39.32 -4.34
N ASP A 88 -7.74 -39.85 -3.28
CA ASP A 88 -6.53 -39.32 -2.67
C ASP A 88 -5.35 -39.18 -3.63
N SER A 89 -5.30 -39.98 -4.71
CA SER A 89 -4.28 -39.86 -5.73
C SER A 89 -4.39 -38.62 -6.61
N ASN A 90 -5.55 -37.96 -6.64
CA ASN A 90 -5.78 -36.77 -7.45
C ASN A 90 -5.26 -35.48 -6.81
N PHE A 91 -4.98 -35.52 -5.53
CA PHE A 91 -4.43 -34.42 -4.76
C PHE A 91 -3.32 -34.90 -3.84
N HIS A 92 -2.39 -34.01 -3.57
CA HIS A 92 -1.40 -34.22 -2.53
C HIS A 92 -1.98 -33.95 -1.16
N ARG A 93 -2.83 -34.55 -0.70
CA ARG A 93 -3.81 -34.57 0.06
C ARG A 93 -3.84 -34.84 1.35
N ASN A 94 -4.35 -34.01 1.92
CA ASN A 94 -5.05 -34.36 3.07
C ASN A 94 -6.44 -33.76 3.01
N ASP A 95 -7.41 -34.55 3.28
CA ASP A 95 -8.80 -34.29 3.05
C ASP A 95 -9.37 -33.10 3.84
N GLN A 96 -8.68 -32.71 4.92
CA GLN A 96 -9.07 -31.59 5.74
C GLN A 96 -9.07 -30.25 5.00
N MET A 97 -8.18 -30.06 4.02
CA MET A 97 -8.09 -28.82 3.24
C MET A 97 -9.10 -28.72 2.11
N LYS A 98 -9.88 -29.76 1.88
CA LYS A 98 -10.81 -29.86 0.74
C LYS A 98 -12.28 -29.70 1.10
N SER A 99 -12.57 -29.04 2.21
CA SER A 99 -13.95 -28.89 2.72
C SER A 99 -14.91 -28.21 1.75
N LYS A 100 -14.40 -27.56 0.70
CA LYS A 100 -15.18 -26.80 -0.28
C LYS A 100 -15.31 -27.50 -1.65
N LEU A 101 -14.66 -28.63 -1.87
CA LEU A 101 -14.65 -29.29 -3.18
C LEU A 101 -16.01 -29.86 -3.54
N SER A 102 -16.46 -29.55 -4.76
CA SER A 102 -17.64 -30.13 -5.40
C SER A 102 -17.21 -31.17 -6.43
N CYS A 103 -18.00 -32.22 -6.58
CA CYS A 103 -17.78 -33.26 -7.58
C CYS A 103 -18.88 -33.17 -8.64
N ASP A 104 -18.50 -32.76 -9.87
CA ASP A 104 -19.41 -32.62 -10.98
C ASP A 104 -19.32 -33.82 -11.92
N ALA A 105 -20.36 -34.64 -11.95
CA ALA A 105 -20.42 -35.83 -12.80
C ALA A 105 -21.44 -35.62 -13.91
N ARG A 106 -21.04 -35.83 -15.16
CA ARG A 106 -21.96 -35.78 -16.30
C ARG A 106 -22.75 -37.08 -16.40
N ILE A 107 -24.06 -36.99 -16.32
CA ILE A 107 -24.98 -38.12 -16.49
C ILE A 107 -24.97 -38.49 -18.00
N PRO A 108 -24.73 -39.78 -18.36
CA PRO A 108 -24.68 -40.18 -19.78
C PRO A 108 -25.97 -39.87 -20.54
N GLU A 109 -25.83 -39.38 -21.78
CA GLU A 109 -26.99 -39.12 -22.66
C GLU A 109 -27.66 -40.42 -23.12
N GLN A 110 -26.82 -41.46 -23.34
CA GLN A 110 -27.29 -42.79 -23.76
C GLN A 110 -27.25 -43.74 -22.58
N GLY A 111 -28.29 -43.79 -21.78
CA GLY A 111 -28.48 -44.77 -20.69
C GLY A 111 -29.52 -45.83 -21.05
N LYS A 112 -29.23 -47.09 -20.74
CA LYS A 112 -30.24 -48.17 -20.82
C LYS A 112 -31.39 -47.88 -19.85
N LYS A 113 -32.60 -48.31 -20.22
CA LYS A 113 -33.77 -48.22 -19.31
C LYS A 113 -33.47 -48.98 -18.00
N GLY A 114 -33.55 -48.32 -16.86
CA GLY A 114 -33.23 -48.93 -15.55
C GLY A 114 -31.80 -48.67 -15.08
N THR A 115 -30.99 -47.79 -15.73
CA THR A 115 -29.66 -47.40 -15.25
C THR A 115 -29.78 -46.75 -13.86
N VAL A 116 -29.05 -47.26 -12.88
CA VAL A 116 -29.01 -46.76 -11.50
C VAL A 116 -27.78 -45.90 -11.32
N ILE A 117 -27.90 -44.72 -10.73
CA ILE A 117 -26.76 -43.91 -10.27
C ILE A 117 -26.32 -44.46 -8.91
N LYS A 118 -25.01 -44.77 -8.83
CA LYS A 118 -24.39 -45.28 -7.62
C LYS A 118 -23.24 -44.36 -7.22
N ILE A 119 -23.29 -43.81 -6.01
CA ILE A 119 -22.23 -42.98 -5.44
C ILE A 119 -21.57 -43.75 -4.30
N ILE A 120 -20.24 -43.85 -4.34
CA ILE A 120 -19.46 -44.47 -3.29
C ILE A 120 -18.59 -43.39 -2.65
N TYR A 121 -18.83 -43.10 -1.38
CA TYR A 121 -17.97 -42.27 -0.53
C TYR A 121 -17.09 -43.18 0.33
N GLN A 122 -15.82 -42.75 0.50
CA GLN A 122 -14.84 -43.47 1.30
C GLN A 122 -14.02 -42.46 2.12
N ASN A 123 -13.43 -42.92 3.23
CA ASN A 123 -12.61 -42.09 4.15
C ASN A 123 -13.41 -41.06 4.95
N GLY A 124 -14.61 -41.43 5.41
CA GLY A 124 -15.39 -40.60 6.33
C GLY A 124 -14.76 -40.51 7.72
N SER A 125 -14.80 -39.37 8.34
CA SER A 125 -14.30 -39.15 9.71
C SER A 125 -15.14 -39.94 10.70
N ASN A 126 -14.48 -40.70 11.59
CA ASN A 126 -15.13 -41.51 12.63
C ASN A 126 -16.23 -42.46 12.11
N GLY A 127 -16.07 -42.99 10.88
CA GLY A 127 -17.03 -43.92 10.31
C GLY A 127 -18.41 -43.35 10.02
N SER A 128 -18.49 -42.03 9.79
CA SER A 128 -19.74 -41.33 9.44
C SER A 128 -19.51 -40.28 8.37
N TYR A 129 -20.59 -39.96 7.65
CA TYR A 129 -20.61 -38.99 6.55
C TYR A 129 -21.66 -37.90 6.80
N GLN A 130 -21.29 -36.68 6.56
CA GLN A 130 -22.21 -35.55 6.50
C GLN A 130 -22.16 -35.01 5.09
N LEU A 131 -23.20 -35.28 4.34
CA LEU A 131 -23.35 -34.87 2.96
C LEU A 131 -24.20 -33.60 2.89
N ASP A 132 -24.04 -32.86 1.80
CA ASP A 132 -24.98 -31.82 1.41
C ASP A 132 -25.91 -32.38 0.33
N ASP A 133 -26.96 -31.62 -0.03
CA ASP A 133 -27.87 -31.97 -1.09
C ASP A 133 -27.15 -32.29 -2.40
N ILE A 134 -27.53 -33.36 -3.05
CA ILE A 134 -27.05 -33.72 -4.37
C ILE A 134 -27.95 -33.05 -5.39
N LEU A 135 -27.36 -32.12 -6.16
CA LEU A 135 -28.07 -31.26 -7.10
C LEU A 135 -27.81 -31.70 -8.53
N VAL A 136 -28.81 -31.50 -9.39
CA VAL A 136 -28.69 -31.76 -10.84
C VAL A 136 -29.14 -30.55 -11.64
N GLY A 137 -28.38 -30.21 -12.67
CA GLY A 137 -28.69 -29.07 -13.54
C GLY A 137 -27.93 -29.13 -14.88
N ARG A 138 -28.23 -28.19 -15.77
CA ARG A 138 -27.42 -27.98 -16.96
C ARG A 138 -26.03 -27.49 -16.53
N GLY A 139 -25.00 -27.72 -17.36
CA GLY A 139 -23.64 -27.37 -17.03
C GLY A 139 -23.43 -25.88 -16.73
N ASP A 140 -24.10 -25.01 -17.48
CA ASP A 140 -24.09 -23.56 -17.27
C ASP A 140 -24.70 -23.15 -15.91
N VAL A 141 -25.76 -23.84 -15.50
CA VAL A 141 -26.45 -23.58 -14.23
C VAL A 141 -25.64 -24.09 -13.03
N VAL A 142 -25.03 -25.28 -13.14
CA VAL A 142 -24.15 -25.84 -12.10
C VAL A 142 -22.92 -24.94 -11.91
N MET A 143 -22.26 -24.51 -13.01
CA MET A 143 -21.14 -23.61 -12.95
C MET A 143 -21.52 -22.25 -12.32
N GLY A 144 -22.66 -21.68 -12.73
CA GLY A 144 -23.18 -20.45 -12.12
C GLY A 144 -23.44 -20.59 -10.61
N PHE A 145 -23.89 -21.75 -10.16
CA PHE A 145 -24.10 -22.05 -8.75
C PHE A 145 -22.76 -22.08 -7.97
N HIS A 146 -21.71 -22.73 -8.51
CA HIS A 146 -20.40 -22.71 -7.89
C HIS A 146 -19.80 -21.31 -7.81
N VAL A 147 -19.85 -20.55 -8.90
CA VAL A 147 -19.42 -19.14 -8.92
C VAL A 147 -20.17 -18.32 -7.88
N GLN A 148 -21.48 -18.53 -7.75
CA GLN A 148 -22.28 -17.80 -6.77
C GLN A 148 -21.94 -18.17 -5.31
N GLN A 149 -21.62 -19.43 -5.04
CA GLN A 149 -21.15 -19.84 -3.71
C GLN A 149 -19.84 -19.16 -3.33
N GLU A 150 -18.95 -18.95 -4.28
CA GLU A 150 -17.61 -18.38 -4.11
C GLU A 150 -17.55 -16.88 -4.42
N ILE A 151 -18.66 -16.21 -4.76
CA ILE A 151 -18.66 -14.82 -5.23
C ILE A 151 -18.02 -13.86 -4.23
N VAL A 152 -18.22 -14.10 -2.94
CA VAL A 152 -17.61 -13.27 -1.88
C VAL A 152 -16.10 -13.43 -1.93
N GLY A 153 -15.59 -14.66 -2.00
CA GLY A 153 -14.15 -14.94 -2.11
C GLY A 153 -13.55 -14.33 -3.39
N ILE A 154 -14.24 -14.43 -4.53
CA ILE A 154 -13.80 -13.84 -5.80
C ILE A 154 -13.66 -12.31 -5.67
N VAL A 155 -14.68 -11.64 -5.11
CA VAL A 155 -14.63 -10.18 -4.90
C VAL A 155 -13.49 -9.80 -3.96
N MET A 156 -13.30 -10.55 -2.87
CA MET A 156 -12.20 -10.32 -1.92
C MET A 156 -10.84 -10.46 -2.59
N ILE A 157 -10.61 -11.51 -3.37
CA ILE A 157 -9.38 -11.74 -4.13
C ILE A 157 -9.13 -10.56 -5.09
N ALA A 158 -10.16 -10.12 -5.81
CA ALA A 158 -10.06 -8.98 -6.73
C ALA A 158 -9.67 -7.69 -5.98
N ILE A 159 -10.27 -7.43 -4.81
CA ILE A 159 -9.92 -6.28 -3.96
C ILE A 159 -8.45 -6.38 -3.50
N MET A 160 -7.99 -7.55 -3.05
CA MET A 160 -6.61 -7.75 -2.61
C MET A 160 -5.60 -7.47 -3.73
N PHE A 161 -5.82 -7.99 -4.94
CA PHE A 161 -4.93 -7.72 -6.06
C PHE A 161 -4.98 -6.25 -6.50
N PHE A 162 -6.16 -5.63 -6.48
CA PHE A 162 -6.28 -4.19 -6.77
C PHE A 162 -5.51 -3.34 -5.75
N LEU A 163 -5.69 -3.60 -4.45
CA LEU A 163 -4.97 -2.88 -3.39
C LEU A 163 -3.46 -3.16 -3.45
N SER A 164 -3.05 -4.41 -3.75
CA SER A 164 -1.65 -4.75 -3.98
C SER A 164 -1.05 -3.92 -5.12
N PHE A 165 -1.76 -3.81 -6.24
CA PHE A 165 -1.33 -3.01 -7.38
C PHE A 165 -1.20 -1.53 -7.02
N VAL A 166 -2.18 -0.95 -6.33
CA VAL A 166 -2.14 0.45 -5.86
C VAL A 166 -0.95 0.66 -4.92
N ALA A 167 -0.73 -0.23 -3.95
CA ALA A 167 0.39 -0.14 -3.02
C ALA A 167 1.75 -0.26 -3.74
N LEU A 168 1.85 -1.14 -4.74
CA LEU A 168 3.05 -1.32 -5.56
C LEU A 168 3.37 -0.04 -6.35
N VAL A 169 2.39 0.50 -7.07
CA VAL A 169 2.55 1.73 -7.87
C VAL A 169 2.96 2.89 -6.97
N THR A 170 2.29 3.05 -5.82
CA THR A 170 2.63 4.07 -4.82
C THR A 170 4.06 3.88 -4.30
N GLY A 171 4.46 2.64 -3.98
CA GLY A 171 5.81 2.34 -3.53
C GLY A 171 6.87 2.66 -4.58
N ILE A 172 6.63 2.35 -5.86
CA ILE A 172 7.55 2.69 -6.96
C ILE A 172 7.62 4.21 -7.14
N TYR A 173 6.49 4.91 -7.11
CA TYR A 173 6.43 6.37 -7.20
C TYR A 173 7.25 7.04 -6.08
N LEU A 174 7.03 6.65 -4.82
CA LEU A 174 7.78 7.19 -3.69
C LEU A 174 9.29 6.91 -3.81
N LYS A 175 9.68 5.72 -4.28
CA LYS A 175 11.08 5.38 -4.52
C LYS A 175 11.72 6.28 -5.57
N HIS A 176 11.00 6.63 -6.64
CA HIS A 176 11.47 7.55 -7.68
C HIS A 176 11.80 8.93 -7.09
N PHE A 177 10.99 9.42 -6.16
CA PHE A 177 11.21 10.69 -5.45
C PHE A 177 12.14 10.58 -4.22
N LYS A 178 12.89 9.47 -4.08
CA LYS A 178 13.79 9.21 -2.95
C LYS A 178 13.10 9.27 -1.56
N LEU A 179 11.79 9.01 -1.52
CA LEU A 179 11.01 8.91 -0.30
C LEU A 179 10.98 7.47 0.22
N ASN A 180 10.66 7.28 1.51
CA ASN A 180 10.59 5.94 2.10
C ASN A 180 9.44 5.11 1.51
N SER A 181 9.78 4.22 0.58
CA SER A 181 8.84 3.37 -0.15
C SER A 181 8.70 1.95 0.43
N THR A 182 9.60 1.57 1.34
CA THR A 182 9.78 0.17 1.75
C THR A 182 8.52 -0.41 2.39
N ARG A 183 7.78 0.38 3.17
CA ARG A 183 6.53 -0.04 3.80
C ARG A 183 5.45 -0.38 2.77
N PHE A 184 5.29 0.44 1.72
CA PHE A 184 4.33 0.19 0.64
C PHE A 184 4.65 -1.07 -0.14
N LEU A 185 5.92 -1.29 -0.45
CA LEU A 185 6.37 -2.49 -1.17
C LEU A 185 6.13 -3.76 -0.35
N ASN A 186 6.33 -3.71 0.96
CA ASN A 186 6.05 -4.85 1.84
C ASN A 186 4.54 -5.14 1.93
N ILE A 187 3.69 -4.11 2.03
CA ILE A 187 2.24 -4.31 1.99
C ILE A 187 1.81 -4.85 0.63
N ALA A 188 2.32 -4.31 -0.47
CA ALA A 188 2.01 -4.83 -1.80
C ALA A 188 2.35 -6.32 -1.94
N ALA A 189 3.52 -6.74 -1.45
CA ALA A 189 3.94 -8.13 -1.45
C ALA A 189 3.04 -9.01 -0.55
N PHE A 190 2.66 -8.53 0.63
CA PHE A 190 1.74 -9.23 1.52
C PHE A 190 0.37 -9.43 0.88
N LEU A 191 -0.22 -8.38 0.33
CA LEU A 191 -1.51 -8.40 -0.37
C LEU A 191 -1.49 -9.33 -1.58
N ALA A 192 -0.41 -9.30 -2.37
CA ALA A 192 -0.23 -10.20 -3.52
C ALA A 192 -0.19 -11.67 -3.09
N LEU A 193 0.61 -11.99 -2.06
CA LEU A 193 0.73 -13.35 -1.54
C LEU A 193 -0.57 -13.83 -0.90
N SER A 194 -1.28 -12.97 -0.17
CA SER A 194 -2.60 -13.27 0.39
C SER A 194 -3.62 -13.54 -0.72
N GLY A 195 -3.65 -12.70 -1.76
CA GLY A 195 -4.52 -12.90 -2.93
C GLY A 195 -4.20 -14.18 -3.70
N ILE A 196 -2.92 -14.51 -3.89
CA ILE A 196 -2.48 -15.78 -4.50
C ILE A 196 -2.91 -16.96 -3.65
N TRP A 197 -2.75 -16.86 -2.32
CA TRP A 197 -3.18 -17.91 -1.40
C TRP A 197 -4.69 -18.14 -1.49
N PHE A 198 -5.52 -17.11 -1.33
CA PHE A 198 -6.98 -17.25 -1.43
C PHE A 198 -7.43 -17.76 -2.79
N LEU A 199 -6.82 -17.27 -3.89
CA LEU A 199 -7.14 -17.75 -5.23
C LEU A 199 -6.82 -19.24 -5.38
N SER A 200 -5.63 -19.66 -4.97
CA SER A 200 -5.19 -21.06 -5.11
C SER A 200 -5.86 -22.00 -4.13
N ASP A 201 -6.36 -21.50 -3.00
CA ASP A 201 -7.13 -22.28 -2.02
C ASP A 201 -8.63 -22.33 -2.34
N SER A 202 -9.12 -21.48 -3.25
CA SER A 202 -10.53 -21.45 -3.63
C SER A 202 -10.98 -22.76 -4.30
N ALA A 203 -12.21 -23.18 -4.05
CA ALA A 203 -12.77 -24.37 -4.67
C ALA A 203 -12.80 -24.24 -6.20
N LEU A 204 -13.11 -23.06 -6.74
CA LEU A 204 -13.13 -22.81 -8.19
C LEU A 204 -11.74 -23.04 -8.83
N ALA A 205 -10.67 -22.51 -8.24
CA ALA A 205 -9.33 -22.69 -8.79
C ALA A 205 -8.90 -24.16 -8.74
N GLN A 206 -9.22 -24.89 -7.68
CA GLN A 206 -8.87 -26.29 -7.56
C GLN A 206 -9.71 -27.20 -8.47
N GLU A 207 -10.98 -26.87 -8.70
CA GLU A 207 -11.91 -27.68 -9.49
C GLU A 207 -11.70 -27.49 -11.01
N TYR A 208 -11.48 -26.24 -11.44
CA TYR A 208 -11.37 -25.90 -12.88
C TYR A 208 -9.92 -25.82 -13.40
N THR A 209 -8.91 -26.03 -12.55
CA THR A 209 -7.51 -26.09 -13.01
C THR A 209 -7.16 -27.43 -13.61
N SER A 210 -6.33 -27.41 -14.68
CA SER A 210 -5.72 -28.62 -15.23
C SER A 210 -4.58 -29.17 -14.37
N PHE A 211 -4.09 -28.39 -13.38
CA PHE A 211 -2.93 -28.72 -12.55
C PHE A 211 -3.23 -28.57 -11.05
N PRO A 212 -4.15 -29.35 -10.47
CA PRO A 212 -4.57 -29.20 -9.08
C PRO A 212 -3.41 -29.36 -8.07
N ALA A 213 -2.45 -30.23 -8.36
CA ALA A 213 -1.27 -30.41 -7.51
C ALA A 213 -0.40 -29.15 -7.43
N LEU A 214 -0.20 -28.48 -8.57
CA LEU A 214 0.55 -27.20 -8.63
C LEU A 214 -0.20 -26.09 -7.89
N THR A 215 -1.52 -25.99 -8.08
CA THR A 215 -2.36 -25.02 -7.39
C THR A 215 -2.28 -25.20 -5.87
N GLY A 216 -2.36 -26.45 -5.39
CA GLY A 216 -2.19 -26.77 -3.96
C GLY A 216 -0.80 -26.38 -3.43
N MET A 217 0.27 -26.66 -4.19
CA MET A 217 1.62 -26.23 -3.80
C MET A 217 1.74 -24.71 -3.71
N ILE A 218 1.20 -23.98 -4.68
CA ILE A 218 1.19 -22.51 -4.68
C ILE A 218 0.47 -21.98 -3.44
N SER A 219 -0.69 -22.56 -3.09
CA SER A 219 -1.43 -22.21 -1.88
C SER A 219 -0.57 -22.34 -0.62
N PHE A 220 0.11 -23.48 -0.42
CA PHE A 220 0.98 -23.68 0.75
C PHE A 220 2.15 -22.69 0.81
N TYR A 221 2.86 -22.49 -0.30
CA TYR A 221 4.00 -21.58 -0.32
C TYR A 221 3.56 -20.12 -0.12
N ALA A 222 2.47 -19.69 -0.75
CA ALA A 222 1.92 -18.35 -0.56
C ALA A 222 1.56 -18.11 0.91
N PHE A 223 0.89 -19.10 1.58
CA PHE A 223 0.57 -19.03 3.00
C PHE A 223 1.81 -18.95 3.89
N MET A 224 2.84 -19.78 3.65
CA MET A 224 4.06 -19.78 4.44
C MET A 224 4.86 -18.48 4.28
N LEU A 225 4.89 -17.92 3.07
CA LEU A 225 5.74 -16.78 2.75
C LEU A 225 5.07 -15.41 2.94
N MET A 226 3.73 -15.32 3.05
CA MET A 226 3.06 -14.04 3.23
C MET A 226 3.43 -13.34 4.55
N SER A 227 3.92 -14.08 5.54
CA SER A 227 4.37 -13.53 6.81
C SER A 227 5.66 -12.72 6.69
N VAL A 228 6.52 -13.06 5.71
CA VAL A 228 7.83 -12.41 5.53
C VAL A 228 7.72 -10.92 5.22
N PRO A 229 6.97 -10.47 4.20
CA PRO A 229 6.80 -9.04 3.95
C PRO A 229 6.14 -8.32 5.12
N MET A 230 5.30 -9.01 5.91
CA MET A 230 4.67 -8.41 7.09
C MET A 230 5.67 -8.18 8.22
N VAL A 231 6.57 -9.11 8.49
CA VAL A 231 7.67 -8.92 9.45
C VAL A 231 8.60 -7.79 9.01
N HIS A 232 8.90 -7.69 7.71
CA HIS A 232 9.66 -6.57 7.15
C HIS A 232 8.91 -5.23 7.28
N PHE A 233 7.59 -5.21 7.07
CA PHE A 233 6.77 -4.03 7.29
C PHE A 233 6.89 -3.53 8.73
N VAL A 234 6.71 -4.43 9.72
CA VAL A 234 6.86 -4.09 11.13
C VAL A 234 8.26 -3.58 11.45
N LYS A 235 9.30 -4.27 10.98
CA LYS A 235 10.69 -3.84 11.16
C LYS A 235 10.94 -2.41 10.65
N ASN A 236 10.36 -2.06 9.49
CA ASN A 236 10.50 -0.73 8.90
C ASN A 236 9.57 0.33 9.54
N THR A 237 8.65 -0.09 10.41
CA THR A 237 7.76 0.81 11.17
C THR A 237 8.38 1.18 12.52
N LEU A 238 9.07 0.24 13.16
CA LEU A 238 9.73 0.46 14.43
C LEU A 238 10.96 1.36 14.24
N LYS A 239 11.12 2.34 15.12
CA LYS A 239 12.19 3.37 15.05
C LYS A 239 13.53 2.89 15.65
N PHE A 240 13.49 1.85 16.49
CA PHE A 240 14.70 1.30 17.12
C PHE A 240 15.35 0.24 16.25
N GLU A 241 16.61 0.45 15.86
CA GLU A 241 17.37 -0.43 14.94
C GLU A 241 17.72 -1.83 15.50
N LYS A 242 17.45 -2.12 16.78
CA LYS A 242 17.99 -3.31 17.48
C LYS A 242 17.13 -4.58 17.40
N TYR A 243 16.10 -4.63 16.56
CA TYR A 243 15.24 -5.82 16.53
C TYR A 243 15.75 -6.94 15.60
N LYS A 244 16.97 -7.42 15.87
CA LYS A 244 17.55 -8.61 15.20
C LYS A 244 16.65 -9.85 15.29
N VAL A 245 15.79 -9.90 16.32
CA VAL A 245 14.82 -11.00 16.47
C VAL A 245 13.86 -11.10 15.28
N LEU A 246 13.49 -9.99 14.65
CA LEU A 246 12.63 -10.00 13.45
C LEU A 246 13.36 -10.58 12.23
N ASP A 247 14.67 -10.38 12.12
CA ASP A 247 15.49 -11.00 11.07
C ASP A 247 15.58 -12.52 11.27
N VAL A 248 15.72 -12.95 12.53
CA VAL A 248 15.70 -14.40 12.88
C VAL A 248 14.34 -15.01 12.54
N ILE A 249 13.24 -14.33 12.86
CA ILE A 249 11.88 -14.80 12.51
C ILE A 249 11.74 -14.94 10.99
N ASN A 250 12.19 -13.98 10.19
CA ASN A 250 12.17 -14.09 8.73
C ASN A 250 12.99 -15.26 8.23
N LEU A 251 14.19 -15.44 8.78
CA LEU A 251 15.04 -16.59 8.44
C LEU A 251 14.33 -17.93 8.76
N LEU A 252 13.62 -18.00 9.89
CA LEU A 252 12.85 -19.18 10.26
C LEU A 252 11.69 -19.46 9.29
N PHE A 253 11.00 -18.42 8.78
CA PHE A 253 9.97 -18.59 7.75
C PHE A 253 10.55 -19.12 6.44
N TYR A 254 11.67 -18.59 5.97
CA TYR A 254 12.34 -19.09 4.77
C TYR A 254 12.83 -20.53 4.96
N ALA A 255 13.45 -20.83 6.10
CA ALA A 255 13.90 -22.17 6.44
C ALA A 255 12.72 -23.15 6.51
N ASN A 256 11.60 -22.76 7.13
CA ASN A 256 10.39 -23.58 7.20
C ASN A 256 9.85 -23.91 5.80
N ALA A 257 9.75 -22.93 4.90
CA ALA A 257 9.28 -23.15 3.53
C ALA A 257 10.23 -24.07 2.74
N LEU A 258 11.54 -23.89 2.89
CA LEU A 258 12.55 -24.72 2.24
C LEU A 258 12.52 -26.16 2.76
N ILE A 259 12.53 -26.35 4.09
CA ILE A 259 12.53 -27.66 4.73
C ILE A 259 11.26 -28.43 4.38
N GLN A 260 10.08 -27.81 4.47
CA GLN A 260 8.82 -28.45 4.09
C GLN A 260 8.81 -28.85 2.61
N GLY A 261 9.38 -28.04 1.73
CA GLY A 261 9.53 -28.37 0.31
C GLY A 261 10.43 -29.60 0.07
N ILE A 262 11.56 -29.67 0.76
CA ILE A 262 12.50 -30.82 0.69
C ILE A 262 11.83 -32.09 1.24
N LEU A 263 11.19 -32.01 2.41
CA LEU A 263 10.50 -33.15 3.02
C LEU A 263 9.36 -33.67 2.15
N ASN A 264 8.60 -32.75 1.52
CA ASN A 264 7.54 -33.12 0.58
C ASN A 264 8.10 -33.85 -0.65
N LYS A 265 9.20 -33.35 -1.23
CA LYS A 265 9.80 -33.92 -2.45
C LYS A 265 10.53 -35.24 -2.17
N CYS A 266 11.36 -35.26 -1.12
CA CYS A 266 12.25 -36.41 -0.83
C CYS A 266 11.57 -37.50 -0.04
N LEU A 267 10.81 -37.17 1.00
CA LEU A 267 10.15 -38.11 1.90
C LEU A 267 8.66 -38.27 1.61
N LYS A 268 8.14 -37.56 0.62
CA LYS A 268 6.70 -37.58 0.25
C LYS A 268 5.76 -37.29 1.42
N ILE A 269 6.26 -36.53 2.43
CA ILE A 269 5.43 -36.07 3.53
C ILE A 269 4.57 -34.91 3.01
N HIS A 270 3.27 -35.05 3.18
CA HIS A 270 2.36 -33.99 2.69
C HIS A 270 2.49 -32.73 3.50
N MET A 271 2.47 -31.56 2.81
CA MET A 271 2.63 -30.23 3.42
C MET A 271 1.62 -29.97 4.53
N VAL A 272 0.40 -30.51 4.40
CA VAL A 272 -0.65 -30.37 5.41
C VAL A 272 -0.26 -30.95 6.77
N HIS A 273 0.44 -32.08 6.79
CA HIS A 273 0.90 -32.66 8.06
C HIS A 273 1.95 -31.78 8.75
N MET A 274 2.67 -30.98 7.97
CA MET A 274 3.68 -30.04 8.46
C MET A 274 3.12 -28.65 8.76
N LEU A 275 1.87 -28.37 8.41
CA LEU A 275 1.21 -27.08 8.57
C LEU A 275 1.18 -26.62 10.03
N PHE A 276 1.11 -27.55 10.97
CA PHE A 276 1.20 -27.25 12.41
C PHE A 276 2.46 -26.47 12.76
N VAL A 277 3.61 -26.81 12.17
CA VAL A 277 4.88 -26.09 12.39
C VAL A 277 4.76 -24.65 11.94
N THR A 278 4.15 -24.42 10.78
CA THR A 278 3.90 -23.06 10.27
C THR A 278 2.98 -22.26 11.20
N HIS A 279 1.92 -22.87 11.73
CA HIS A 279 1.01 -22.21 12.69
C HIS A 279 1.72 -21.84 14.00
N VAL A 280 2.57 -22.73 14.54
CA VAL A 280 3.37 -22.43 15.73
C VAL A 280 4.32 -21.26 15.47
N LEU A 281 5.01 -21.28 14.32
CA LEU A 281 5.93 -20.20 13.94
C LEU A 281 5.18 -18.86 13.77
N LEU A 282 4.00 -18.86 13.15
CA LEU A 282 3.12 -17.70 13.03
C LEU A 282 2.72 -17.15 14.41
N PHE A 283 2.33 -18.03 15.32
CA PHE A 283 1.93 -17.65 16.67
C PHE A 283 3.09 -16.99 17.43
N ILE A 284 4.29 -17.56 17.36
CA ILE A 284 5.50 -16.99 17.97
C ILE A 284 5.80 -15.62 17.35
N ALA A 285 5.71 -15.51 16.02
CA ALA A 285 5.95 -14.25 15.31
C ALA A 285 4.97 -13.15 15.73
N VAL A 286 3.68 -13.46 15.79
CA VAL A 286 2.63 -12.49 16.21
C VAL A 286 2.85 -12.02 17.65
N ILE A 287 3.13 -12.94 18.58
CA ILE A 287 3.43 -12.56 19.97
C ILE A 287 4.65 -11.65 20.05
N THR A 288 5.74 -12.03 19.35
CA THR A 288 6.96 -11.23 19.34
C THR A 288 6.70 -9.83 18.79
N ILE A 289 6.00 -9.73 17.65
CA ILE A 289 5.62 -8.45 17.03
C ILE A 289 4.81 -7.60 18.00
N VAL A 290 3.77 -8.16 18.62
CA VAL A 290 2.90 -7.43 19.57
C VAL A 290 3.70 -6.93 20.78
N VAL A 291 4.58 -7.75 21.34
CA VAL A 291 5.43 -7.35 22.48
C VAL A 291 6.34 -6.18 22.10
N LEU A 292 7.04 -6.27 20.96
CA LEU A 292 7.91 -5.22 20.47
C LEU A 292 7.15 -3.92 20.20
N MET A 293 5.96 -4.01 19.59
CA MET A 293 5.10 -2.86 19.33
C MET A 293 4.60 -2.19 20.62
N ILE A 294 4.22 -2.97 21.64
CA ILE A 294 3.82 -2.43 22.95
C ILE A 294 4.99 -1.70 23.60
N GLU A 295 6.19 -2.27 23.55
CA GLU A 295 7.39 -1.62 24.08
C GLU A 295 7.68 -0.29 23.39
N GLU A 296 7.67 -0.29 22.07
CA GLU A 296 7.87 0.91 21.25
C GLU A 296 6.78 1.95 21.52
N TYR A 297 5.50 1.55 21.56
CA TYR A 297 4.39 2.45 21.83
C TYR A 297 4.47 3.10 23.20
N ARG A 298 4.91 2.35 24.23
CA ARG A 298 5.10 2.92 25.58
C ARG A 298 6.13 4.05 25.59
N ARG A 299 7.14 3.97 24.72
CA ARG A 299 8.22 4.96 24.60
C ARG A 299 7.83 6.15 23.74
N THR A 300 7.21 5.90 22.60
CA THR A 300 6.98 6.93 21.55
C THR A 300 5.60 7.56 21.61
N LYS A 301 4.57 6.85 22.13
CA LYS A 301 3.15 7.23 22.07
C LYS A 301 2.66 7.50 20.64
N ASP A 302 3.27 6.86 19.65
CA ASP A 302 2.99 7.05 18.23
C ASP A 302 1.58 6.55 17.87
N SER A 303 0.77 7.42 17.28
CA SER A 303 -0.61 7.10 16.91
C SER A 303 -0.69 6.07 15.78
N GLU A 304 0.26 6.10 14.85
CA GLU A 304 0.38 5.12 13.77
C GLU A 304 0.57 3.72 14.34
N LEU A 305 1.51 3.60 15.29
CA LEU A 305 1.82 2.32 15.92
C LEU A 305 0.61 1.74 16.67
N LYS A 306 -0.24 2.59 17.27
CA LYS A 306 -1.49 2.16 17.90
C LYS A 306 -2.47 1.54 16.90
N ILE A 307 -2.60 2.13 15.69
CA ILE A 307 -3.46 1.58 14.63
C ILE A 307 -2.96 0.20 14.20
N ILE A 308 -1.65 0.07 13.99
CA ILE A 308 -1.01 -1.18 13.57
C ILE A 308 -1.18 -2.26 14.66
N MET A 309 -0.99 -1.92 15.94
CA MET A 309 -1.22 -2.84 17.05
C MET A 309 -2.66 -3.36 17.08
N ASN A 310 -3.65 -2.49 16.88
CA ASN A 310 -5.05 -2.88 16.82
C ASN A 310 -5.31 -3.82 15.63
N ALA A 311 -4.69 -3.55 14.47
CA ALA A 311 -4.78 -4.41 13.31
C ALA A 311 -4.26 -5.83 13.61
N PHE A 312 -3.07 -5.96 14.19
CA PHE A 312 -2.52 -7.26 14.61
C PHE A 312 -3.38 -7.96 15.66
N GLY A 313 -3.98 -7.21 16.60
CA GLY A 313 -4.92 -7.74 17.59
C GLY A 313 -6.16 -8.36 16.93
N ILE A 314 -6.77 -7.66 15.98
CA ILE A 314 -7.94 -8.16 15.21
C ILE A 314 -7.56 -9.40 14.41
N MET A 315 -6.41 -9.38 13.73
CA MET A 315 -5.92 -10.52 12.97
C MET A 315 -5.66 -11.75 13.87
N ALA A 316 -5.07 -11.55 15.03
CA ALA A 316 -4.83 -12.63 15.99
C ALA A 316 -6.15 -13.26 16.48
N VAL A 317 -7.15 -12.44 16.82
CA VAL A 317 -8.48 -12.91 17.24
C VAL A 317 -9.16 -13.68 16.11
N ALA A 318 -9.17 -13.15 14.88
CA ALA A 318 -9.75 -13.82 13.71
C ALA A 318 -9.06 -15.17 13.43
N GLY A 319 -7.72 -15.20 13.54
CA GLY A 319 -6.94 -16.43 13.36
C GLY A 319 -7.25 -17.50 14.41
N VAL A 320 -7.30 -17.13 15.67
CA VAL A 320 -7.64 -18.06 16.77
C VAL A 320 -9.05 -18.59 16.63
N LEU A 321 -10.03 -17.73 16.34
CA LEU A 321 -11.41 -18.14 16.12
C LEU A 321 -11.52 -19.09 14.94
N SER A 322 -10.88 -18.78 13.82
CA SER A 322 -10.86 -19.65 12.63
C SER A 322 -10.22 -21.02 12.92
N LEU A 323 -9.10 -21.06 13.63
CA LEU A 323 -8.45 -22.31 14.04
C LEU A 323 -9.31 -23.14 15.00
N CYS A 324 -9.97 -22.50 15.97
CA CYS A 324 -10.89 -23.19 16.89
C CYS A 324 -12.07 -23.81 16.14
N MET A 325 -12.65 -23.06 15.17
CA MET A 325 -13.74 -23.56 14.34
C MET A 325 -13.29 -24.73 13.44
N TYR A 326 -12.09 -24.64 12.89
CA TYR A 326 -11.52 -25.69 12.06
C TYR A 326 -11.27 -26.99 12.84
N TRP A 327 -10.58 -26.92 13.99
CA TRP A 327 -10.12 -28.09 14.72
C TRP A 327 -11.16 -28.71 15.66
N LYS A 328 -12.02 -27.91 16.29
CA LYS A 328 -12.93 -28.39 17.33
C LYS A 328 -14.39 -28.46 16.90
N LEU A 329 -14.85 -27.50 16.12
CA LEU A 329 -16.28 -27.32 15.85
C LEU A 329 -16.68 -27.84 14.47
N GLU A 330 -15.73 -28.18 13.60
CA GLU A 330 -15.96 -28.62 12.22
C GLU A 330 -16.96 -27.72 11.44
N ILE A 331 -16.96 -26.43 11.75
CA ILE A 331 -17.90 -25.46 11.17
C ILE A 331 -17.41 -25.05 9.78
N PRO A 332 -18.26 -25.10 8.74
CA PRO A 332 -17.83 -24.84 7.36
C PRO A 332 -17.41 -23.39 7.05
N PHE A 333 -17.70 -22.43 7.94
CA PHE A 333 -17.43 -21.00 7.71
C PHE A 333 -16.10 -20.49 8.32
N TYR A 334 -15.22 -21.37 8.80
CA TYR A 334 -13.96 -20.95 9.43
C TYR A 334 -13.07 -20.11 8.49
N GLY A 335 -13.02 -20.45 7.20
CA GLY A 335 -12.28 -19.70 6.20
C GLY A 335 -12.78 -18.26 6.05
N THR A 336 -14.10 -18.06 5.97
CA THR A 336 -14.70 -16.74 5.79
C THR A 336 -14.37 -15.78 6.95
N ILE A 337 -14.33 -16.28 8.19
CA ILE A 337 -13.96 -15.45 9.35
C ILE A 337 -12.51 -14.98 9.23
N PHE A 338 -11.60 -15.87 8.85
CA PHE A 338 -10.21 -15.52 8.64
C PHE A 338 -10.05 -14.53 7.49
N GLU A 339 -10.72 -14.76 6.37
CA GLU A 339 -10.74 -13.87 5.20
C GLU A 339 -11.19 -12.46 5.57
N VAL A 340 -12.29 -12.32 6.30
CA VAL A 340 -12.78 -11.02 6.79
C VAL A 340 -11.77 -10.37 7.75
N GLY A 341 -11.16 -11.17 8.62
CA GLY A 341 -10.11 -10.70 9.53
C GLY A 341 -8.90 -10.12 8.77
N VAL A 342 -8.46 -10.82 7.72
CA VAL A 342 -7.37 -10.35 6.83
C VAL A 342 -7.75 -9.03 6.16
N LEU A 343 -8.96 -8.89 5.60
CA LEU A 343 -9.39 -7.64 4.97
C LEU A 343 -9.42 -6.46 5.94
N ILE A 344 -9.93 -6.66 7.15
CA ILE A 344 -9.95 -5.61 8.17
C ILE A 344 -8.52 -5.23 8.55
N PHE A 345 -7.65 -6.21 8.72
CA PHE A 345 -6.23 -6.02 9.00
C PHE A 345 -5.56 -5.18 7.92
N GLU A 346 -5.74 -5.55 6.65
CA GLU A 346 -5.19 -4.85 5.49
C GLU A 346 -5.69 -3.41 5.41
N GLN A 347 -6.99 -3.20 5.61
CA GLN A 347 -7.58 -1.85 5.61
C GLN A 347 -6.99 -0.97 6.71
N LEU A 348 -6.77 -1.50 7.90
CA LEU A 348 -6.15 -0.76 9.00
C LEU A 348 -4.68 -0.43 8.71
N LEU A 349 -3.92 -1.35 8.08
CA LEU A 349 -2.54 -1.08 7.68
C LEU A 349 -2.46 0.03 6.61
N LEU A 350 -3.31 -0.01 5.60
CA LEU A 350 -3.37 1.05 4.59
C LEU A 350 -3.76 2.39 5.21
N THR A 351 -4.72 2.39 6.13
CA THR A 351 -5.12 3.59 6.86
C THR A 351 -3.95 4.16 7.68
N SER A 352 -3.20 3.31 8.37
CA SER A 352 -2.02 3.69 9.15
C SER A 352 -0.98 4.40 8.28
N ILE A 353 -0.65 3.84 7.12
CA ILE A 353 0.29 4.46 6.20
C ILE A 353 -0.24 5.79 5.65
N PHE A 354 -1.52 5.85 5.30
CA PHE A 354 -2.13 7.08 4.79
C PHE A 354 -2.07 8.20 5.84
N VAL A 355 -2.39 7.91 7.09
CA VAL A 355 -2.27 8.87 8.21
C VAL A 355 -0.83 9.37 8.33
N ASN A 356 0.16 8.47 8.27
CA ASN A 356 1.57 8.83 8.34
C ASN A 356 2.01 9.73 7.18
N LEU A 357 1.55 9.44 5.95
CA LEU A 357 1.85 10.28 4.78
C LEU A 357 1.26 11.69 4.92
N VAL A 358 0.03 11.81 5.40
CA VAL A 358 -0.61 13.11 5.62
C VAL A 358 0.15 13.91 6.69
N GLU A 359 0.57 13.26 7.78
CA GLU A 359 1.35 13.90 8.84
C GLU A 359 2.72 14.36 8.33
N GLN A 360 3.43 13.54 7.56
CA GLN A 360 4.70 13.94 6.93
C GLN A 360 4.53 15.10 5.95
N ALA A 361 3.49 15.08 5.12
CA ALA A 361 3.20 16.16 4.18
C ALA A 361 2.90 17.49 4.92
N LYS A 362 2.14 17.42 6.02
CA LYS A 362 1.84 18.58 6.88
C LYS A 362 3.12 19.14 7.50
N THR A 363 3.94 18.29 8.11
CA THR A 363 5.21 18.71 8.74
C THR A 363 6.15 19.36 7.72
N ARG A 364 6.23 18.80 6.50
CA ARG A 364 7.05 19.39 5.44
C ARG A 364 6.53 20.75 5.01
N SER A 365 5.23 20.91 4.84
CA SER A 365 4.62 22.20 4.52
C SER A 365 4.84 23.24 5.62
N GLU A 366 4.76 22.84 6.90
CA GLU A 366 5.06 23.71 8.03
C GLU A 366 6.53 24.15 8.03
N LEU A 367 7.47 23.22 7.77
CA LEU A 367 8.90 23.54 7.65
C LEU A 367 9.17 24.54 6.50
N GLU A 368 8.58 24.35 5.33
CA GLU A 368 8.71 25.25 4.20
C GLU A 368 8.19 26.67 4.55
N VAL A 369 7.09 26.76 5.30
CA VAL A 369 6.58 28.04 5.80
C VAL A 369 7.54 28.65 6.83
N TYR A 370 8.06 27.87 7.77
CA TYR A 370 9.05 28.34 8.74
C TYR A 370 10.34 28.83 8.06
N GLU A 371 10.88 28.10 7.09
CA GLU A 371 12.04 28.52 6.33
C GLU A 371 11.79 29.85 5.61
N ARG A 372 10.62 29.98 4.98
CA ARG A 372 10.26 31.24 4.34
C ARG A 372 10.20 32.39 5.35
N LEU A 373 9.54 32.18 6.50
CA LEU A 373 9.46 33.22 7.55
C LEU A 373 10.83 33.61 8.14
N LEU A 374 11.77 32.67 8.15
CA LEU A 374 13.15 32.92 8.60
C LEU A 374 14.00 33.66 7.56
N LYS A 375 13.68 33.54 6.27
CA LYS A 375 14.51 34.04 5.15
C LYS A 375 13.90 35.25 4.42
N GLU A 376 12.63 35.57 4.61
CA GLU A 376 11.99 36.73 4.01
C GLU A 376 11.90 37.90 5.02
N ASP A 377 12.05 39.15 4.52
CA ASP A 377 11.74 40.37 5.28
C ASP A 377 10.24 40.59 5.26
N ARG A 378 9.61 40.68 6.44
CA ARG A 378 8.16 40.76 6.60
C ARG A 378 7.53 42.04 6.01
N MET A 379 8.30 43.12 5.93
CA MET A 379 7.81 44.40 5.42
C MET A 379 7.83 44.43 3.90
N THR A 380 8.92 43.93 3.31
CA THR A 380 9.20 44.13 1.88
C THR A 380 8.94 42.89 1.02
N GLY A 381 8.86 41.70 1.63
CA GLY A 381 8.65 40.42 0.91
C GLY A 381 9.81 40.00 0.00
N ILE A 382 11.00 40.59 0.16
CA ILE A 382 12.26 40.11 -0.40
C ILE A 382 13.05 39.37 0.67
N ASN A 383 14.18 38.73 0.30
CA ASN A 383 14.99 38.01 1.29
C ASN A 383 15.56 38.96 2.37
N ASN A 384 15.71 38.43 3.57
CA ASN A 384 16.26 39.18 4.69
C ASN A 384 17.80 39.02 4.81
N ARG A 385 18.39 39.62 5.84
CA ARG A 385 19.80 39.56 6.14
C ARG A 385 20.32 38.13 6.35
N THR A 386 19.55 37.28 7.04
CA THR A 386 19.93 35.88 7.28
C THR A 386 20.08 35.11 5.95
N ALA A 387 19.14 35.28 5.04
CA ALA A 387 19.23 34.68 3.72
C ALA A 387 20.40 35.21 2.87
N PHE A 388 20.77 36.50 3.06
CA PHE A 388 21.94 37.07 2.43
C PHE A 388 23.25 36.46 2.94
N GLU A 389 23.40 36.34 4.27
CA GLU A 389 24.59 35.76 4.89
C GLU A 389 24.76 34.27 4.53
N GLU A 390 23.67 33.51 4.52
CA GLU A 390 23.69 32.11 4.04
C GLU A 390 24.10 31.99 2.56
N GLN A 391 23.60 32.87 1.70
CA GLN A 391 23.99 32.86 0.28
C GLN A 391 25.48 33.20 0.07
N LEU A 392 26.01 34.10 0.87
CA LEU A 392 27.44 34.43 0.82
C LEU A 392 28.31 33.25 1.28
N GLN A 393 27.86 32.52 2.31
CA GLN A 393 28.54 31.32 2.76
C GLN A 393 28.48 30.21 1.69
N ASP A 394 27.36 30.04 1.02
CA ASP A 394 27.23 29.08 -0.10
C ASP A 394 28.16 29.43 -1.26
N ILE A 395 28.32 30.73 -1.58
CA ILE A 395 29.27 31.19 -2.59
C ILE A 395 30.74 30.91 -2.15
N GLU A 396 31.05 31.02 -0.86
CA GLU A 396 32.36 30.73 -0.32
C GLU A 396 32.67 29.23 -0.37
N ASP A 397 31.71 28.39 0.01
CA ASP A 397 31.87 26.93 0.08
C ASP A 397 31.89 26.28 -1.32
N HIS A 398 31.19 26.85 -2.29
CA HIS A 398 31.02 26.35 -3.65
C HIS A 398 31.56 27.34 -4.71
N ALA A 399 32.67 27.93 -4.42
CA ALA A 399 33.25 29.00 -5.22
C ALA A 399 33.41 28.71 -6.73
N GLN A 400 33.51 27.43 -7.08
CA GLN A 400 33.66 26.96 -8.47
C GLN A 400 32.36 27.09 -9.30
N ASP A 401 31.19 27.11 -8.61
CA ASP A 401 29.89 27.18 -9.26
C ASP A 401 29.46 28.63 -9.55
N TYR A 402 30.16 29.60 -8.99
CA TYR A 402 29.88 31.04 -9.09
C TYR A 402 30.95 31.80 -9.85
N ASP A 403 31.15 31.41 -11.09
CA ASP A 403 32.24 31.97 -11.91
C ASP A 403 32.12 33.48 -12.17
N ASN A 404 30.87 33.98 -12.26
CA ASN A 404 30.58 35.38 -12.53
C ASN A 404 29.45 35.87 -11.63
N ALA A 405 29.78 36.44 -10.48
CA ALA A 405 28.77 37.06 -9.58
C ALA A 405 29.10 38.55 -9.35
N ALA A 406 28.05 39.34 -9.22
CA ALA A 406 28.15 40.72 -8.82
C ALA A 406 27.30 40.98 -7.57
N LEU A 407 27.82 41.87 -6.71
CA LEU A 407 27.14 42.33 -5.51
C LEU A 407 26.84 43.83 -5.67
N ILE A 408 25.61 44.23 -5.45
CA ILE A 408 25.17 45.60 -5.42
C ILE A 408 24.71 45.92 -4.01
N PHE A 409 25.37 46.82 -3.30
CA PHE A 409 24.82 47.45 -2.10
C PHE A 409 23.99 48.66 -2.45
N MET A 410 22.86 48.87 -1.76
CA MET A 410 21.95 49.95 -1.99
C MET A 410 21.45 50.53 -0.67
N ASP A 411 21.27 51.86 -0.61
CA ASP A 411 20.80 52.60 0.57
C ASP A 411 19.72 53.58 0.13
N VAL A 412 18.60 53.64 0.82
CA VAL A 412 17.50 54.56 0.53
C VAL A 412 17.83 55.93 1.12
N ASP A 413 18.05 56.90 0.25
CA ASP A 413 18.44 58.23 0.65
C ASP A 413 17.29 58.98 1.34
N GLY A 414 17.63 59.74 2.39
CA GLY A 414 16.71 60.68 3.04
C GLY A 414 15.55 60.04 3.81
N LEU A 415 15.57 58.72 4.10
CA LEU A 415 14.52 58.02 4.84
C LEU A 415 14.22 58.68 6.18
N LYS A 416 15.22 59.15 6.92
CA LYS A 416 15.03 59.83 8.19
C LYS A 416 14.24 61.14 8.00
N ASN A 417 14.56 61.93 6.99
CA ASN A 417 13.84 63.19 6.70
C ASN A 417 12.37 62.89 6.33
N THR A 418 12.12 61.83 5.57
CA THR A 418 10.75 61.40 5.24
C THR A 418 9.98 61.01 6.49
N ASN A 419 10.61 60.24 7.40
CA ASN A 419 10.01 59.87 8.69
C ASN A 419 9.70 61.10 9.55
N ASP A 420 10.66 62.04 9.64
CA ASP A 420 10.51 63.25 10.48
C ASP A 420 9.42 64.20 9.94
N LEU A 421 9.24 64.29 8.61
CA LEU A 421 8.27 65.15 7.96
C LEU A 421 6.87 64.54 7.83
N TYR A 422 6.77 63.27 7.55
CA TYR A 422 5.52 62.60 7.16
C TYR A 422 5.14 61.44 8.06
N GLY A 423 5.97 61.08 9.05
CA GLY A 423 5.76 59.99 9.97
C GLY A 423 6.29 58.61 9.46
N HIS A 424 6.41 57.66 10.37
CA HIS A 424 6.99 56.36 10.09
C HIS A 424 6.27 55.57 8.99
N ASN A 425 4.96 55.72 8.86
CA ASN A 425 4.21 55.05 7.79
C ASN A 425 4.67 55.49 6.38
N ALA A 426 5.09 56.73 6.22
CA ALA A 426 5.63 57.23 4.95
C ALA A 426 7.02 56.64 4.64
N GLY A 427 7.85 56.45 5.67
CA GLY A 427 9.12 55.74 5.53
C GLY A 427 8.95 54.29 5.22
N ASP A 428 7.99 53.60 5.84
CA ASP A 428 7.67 52.19 5.56
C ASP A 428 7.20 52.02 4.11
N GLU A 429 6.34 52.95 3.60
CA GLU A 429 5.91 52.95 2.21
C GLU A 429 7.10 53.15 1.25
N LEU A 430 8.05 54.03 1.61
CA LEU A 430 9.24 54.27 0.82
C LEU A 430 10.15 53.03 0.76
N ILE A 431 10.32 52.34 1.88
CA ILE A 431 11.08 51.08 1.97
C ILE A 431 10.44 49.97 1.11
N ILE A 432 9.10 49.82 1.22
CA ILE A 432 8.35 48.83 0.42
C ILE A 432 8.49 49.14 -1.08
N SER A 433 8.43 50.41 -1.43
CA SER A 433 8.56 50.87 -2.82
C SER A 433 9.98 50.68 -3.37
N ALA A 434 11.01 50.90 -2.54
CA ALA A 434 12.40 50.63 -2.90
C ALA A 434 12.59 49.13 -3.19
N ALA A 435 12.10 48.28 -2.30
CA ALA A 435 12.15 46.82 -2.49
C ALA A 435 11.44 46.38 -3.78
N LEU A 436 10.29 46.97 -4.10
CA LEU A 436 9.54 46.67 -5.32
C LEU A 436 10.32 47.07 -6.58
N CYS A 437 10.88 48.28 -6.61
CA CYS A 437 11.72 48.73 -7.72
C CYS A 437 12.93 47.80 -7.91
N ILE A 438 13.63 47.46 -6.83
CA ILE A 438 14.78 46.54 -6.85
C ILE A 438 14.34 45.17 -7.39
N LYS A 439 13.26 44.62 -6.87
CA LYS A 439 12.74 43.30 -7.29
C LYS A 439 12.33 43.29 -8.77
N ASN A 440 11.67 44.35 -9.25
CA ASN A 440 11.22 44.43 -10.64
C ASN A 440 12.38 44.39 -11.64
N VAL A 441 13.53 44.96 -11.29
CA VAL A 441 14.70 45.00 -12.17
C VAL A 441 15.58 43.78 -12.03
N PHE A 442 15.88 43.34 -10.81
CA PHE A 442 16.93 42.40 -10.56
C PHE A 442 16.49 40.96 -10.27
N ALA A 443 15.22 40.71 -9.95
CA ALA A 443 14.77 39.39 -9.53
C ALA A 443 14.93 38.30 -10.61
N THR A 444 15.01 38.65 -11.88
CA THR A 444 15.22 37.73 -13.00
C THR A 444 16.70 37.33 -13.14
N TYR A 445 17.60 38.17 -12.67
CA TYR A 445 19.06 38.03 -12.83
C TYR A 445 19.75 37.53 -11.55
N GLY A 446 19.06 37.60 -10.41
CA GLY A 446 19.64 37.25 -9.12
C GLY A 446 18.66 37.35 -7.97
N LYS A 447 19.21 37.49 -6.77
CA LYS A 447 18.43 37.52 -5.52
C LYS A 447 18.54 38.89 -4.86
N CYS A 448 17.41 39.40 -4.40
CA CYS A 448 17.29 40.69 -3.72
C CYS A 448 17.13 40.50 -2.22
N TYR A 449 17.80 41.32 -1.42
CA TYR A 449 17.85 41.20 0.03
C TYR A 449 17.67 42.59 0.70
N ARG A 450 17.01 42.60 1.88
CA ARG A 450 17.04 43.72 2.81
C ARG A 450 17.92 43.36 4.00
N ILE A 451 19.01 44.07 4.22
CA ILE A 451 20.03 43.73 5.23
C ILE A 451 19.99 44.68 6.45
N GLY A 452 19.35 45.83 6.32
CA GLY A 452 19.22 46.83 7.37
C GLY A 452 17.90 47.59 7.26
N GLY A 453 17.75 48.70 7.97
CA GLY A 453 16.57 49.53 7.93
C GLY A 453 16.26 50.07 6.53
N ASP A 454 17.23 50.74 5.94
CA ASP A 454 17.22 51.39 4.62
C ASP A 454 18.22 50.74 3.64
N GLU A 455 18.91 49.68 4.08
CA GLU A 455 19.97 48.99 3.33
C GLU A 455 19.45 47.77 2.61
N PHE A 456 19.73 47.69 1.32
CA PHE A 456 19.40 46.56 0.43
C PHE A 456 20.65 45.99 -0.23
N CYS A 457 20.58 44.75 -0.61
CA CYS A 457 21.60 44.08 -1.41
C CYS A 457 20.99 43.30 -2.57
N VAL A 458 21.72 43.20 -3.65
CA VAL A 458 21.40 42.33 -4.78
C VAL A 458 22.62 41.50 -5.12
N LEU A 459 22.43 40.19 -5.19
CA LEU A 459 23.40 39.25 -5.74
C LEU A 459 22.93 38.84 -7.13
N ILE A 460 23.75 39.14 -8.14
CA ILE A 460 23.47 38.81 -9.55
C ILE A 460 24.38 37.67 -9.95
N PHE A 461 23.82 36.65 -10.62
CA PHE A 461 24.54 35.46 -11.08
C PHE A 461 24.55 35.34 -12.60
N ASP A 462 23.65 36.06 -13.30
CA ASP A 462 23.52 36.05 -14.75
C ASP A 462 23.62 37.48 -15.31
N SER A 463 24.06 37.56 -16.56
CA SER A 463 24.04 38.85 -17.33
C SER A 463 24.89 39.98 -16.74
N ILE A 464 26.00 39.66 -16.06
CA ILE A 464 26.92 40.65 -15.45
C ILE A 464 27.47 41.63 -16.49
N GLU A 465 27.66 41.17 -17.74
CA GLU A 465 28.13 41.98 -18.85
C GLU A 465 27.18 43.18 -19.16
N ASN A 466 25.92 43.11 -18.76
CA ASN A 466 24.89 44.10 -18.96
C ASN A 466 24.64 44.96 -17.70
N MET A 467 25.59 45.02 -16.74
CA MET A 467 25.38 45.73 -15.47
C MET A 467 24.96 47.19 -15.66
N ASP A 468 25.60 47.92 -16.55
CA ASP A 468 25.25 49.32 -16.82
C ASP A 468 23.82 49.48 -17.32
N GLU A 469 23.29 48.54 -18.09
CA GLU A 469 21.92 48.55 -18.57
C GLU A 469 20.94 48.26 -17.44
N LEU A 470 21.24 47.28 -16.57
CA LEU A 470 20.44 46.97 -15.38
C LEU A 470 20.36 48.16 -14.43
N LEU A 471 21.50 48.88 -14.24
CA LEU A 471 21.51 50.09 -13.43
C LEU A 471 20.71 51.23 -14.05
N LYS A 472 20.68 51.39 -15.37
CA LYS A 472 19.82 52.34 -16.07
C LYS A 472 18.33 51.96 -15.95
N GLN A 473 18.01 50.68 -16.05
CA GLN A 473 16.63 50.20 -15.82
C GLN A 473 16.17 50.51 -14.40
N MET A 474 17.04 50.36 -13.40
CA MET A 474 16.73 50.77 -12.03
C MET A 474 16.44 52.26 -11.92
N ASP A 475 17.23 53.14 -12.58
CA ASP A 475 16.97 54.55 -12.63
C ASP A 475 15.62 54.87 -13.28
N GLN A 476 15.24 54.17 -14.34
CA GLN A 476 13.96 54.31 -15.00
C GLN A 476 12.79 53.88 -14.10
N GLU A 477 12.92 52.80 -13.36
CA GLU A 477 11.88 52.37 -12.40
C GLU A 477 11.73 53.37 -11.25
N ILE A 478 12.81 53.94 -10.72
CA ILE A 478 12.77 55.00 -9.72
C ILE A 478 12.08 56.27 -10.27
N ILE A 479 12.44 56.69 -11.50
CA ILE A 479 11.80 57.83 -12.15
C ILE A 479 10.31 57.61 -12.36
N LYS A 480 9.92 56.41 -12.77
CA LYS A 480 8.53 56.02 -12.97
C LYS A 480 7.76 56.02 -11.64
N TYR A 481 8.36 55.52 -10.56
CA TYR A 481 7.80 55.62 -9.22
C TYR A 481 7.59 57.05 -8.80
N ASN A 482 8.60 57.93 -8.91
CA ASN A 482 8.55 59.32 -8.48
C ASN A 482 7.54 60.17 -9.24
N ARG A 483 7.19 59.80 -10.49
CA ARG A 483 6.13 60.51 -11.26
C ARG A 483 4.72 60.22 -10.75
N ASN A 484 4.53 59.10 -10.12
CA ASN A 484 3.19 58.58 -9.78
C ASN A 484 2.91 58.55 -8.28
N ASN A 485 3.92 58.84 -7.43
CA ASN A 485 3.79 58.68 -5.98
C ASN A 485 4.14 59.97 -5.24
N ARG A 486 3.65 60.06 -4.01
CA ARG A 486 3.75 61.26 -3.16
C ARG A 486 5.14 61.49 -2.58
N TYR A 487 5.80 60.39 -2.21
CA TYR A 487 7.11 60.45 -1.54
C TYR A 487 8.21 60.20 -2.55
N TYR A 488 9.24 61.00 -2.50
CA TYR A 488 10.35 60.96 -3.44
C TYR A 488 11.33 59.85 -3.06
N LEU A 489 11.47 58.83 -3.91
CA LEU A 489 12.39 57.74 -3.77
C LEU A 489 13.72 58.10 -4.43
N SER A 490 14.81 57.91 -3.68
CA SER A 490 16.16 58.00 -4.17
C SER A 490 16.97 56.84 -3.55
N ILE A 491 17.79 56.19 -4.34
CA ILE A 491 18.60 55.07 -3.92
C ILE A 491 20.04 55.27 -4.38
N THR A 492 20.95 55.32 -3.41
CA THR A 492 22.38 55.33 -3.67
C THR A 492 22.88 53.86 -3.75
N ARG A 493 23.76 53.56 -4.67
CA ARG A 493 24.25 52.21 -4.93
C ARG A 493 25.73 52.13 -5.14
N GLY A 494 26.35 50.98 -4.85
CA GLY A 494 27.73 50.61 -5.14
C GLY A 494 27.79 49.19 -5.64
N VAL A 495 28.66 48.92 -6.58
CA VAL A 495 28.80 47.64 -7.29
C VAL A 495 30.20 47.09 -7.12
N SER A 496 30.30 45.81 -6.86
CA SER A 496 31.56 45.05 -6.92
C SER A 496 31.37 43.71 -7.59
N PHE A 497 32.37 43.25 -8.31
CA PHE A 497 32.40 41.96 -8.98
C PHE A 497 33.19 40.94 -8.16
N LEU A 498 32.74 39.69 -8.13
CA LEU A 498 33.41 38.63 -7.39
C LEU A 498 34.82 38.34 -7.89
N LYS A 499 35.05 38.48 -9.20
CA LYS A 499 36.40 38.40 -9.81
C LYS A 499 37.00 39.78 -9.98
N ASP A 500 38.32 39.87 -9.77
CA ASP A 500 39.10 41.07 -10.07
C ASP A 500 39.39 41.20 -11.59
N THR A 501 40.08 42.25 -11.97
CA THR A 501 40.46 42.54 -13.37
C THR A 501 41.39 41.50 -13.98
N GLU A 502 42.04 40.67 -13.16
CA GLU A 502 42.91 39.56 -13.57
C GLU A 502 42.15 38.23 -13.63
N GLY A 503 40.85 38.22 -13.32
CA GLY A 503 39.98 37.04 -13.29
C GLY A 503 40.13 36.18 -12.03
N LYS A 504 40.82 36.67 -11.00
CA LYS A 504 41.01 35.97 -9.74
C LYS A 504 39.83 36.27 -8.81
N GLN A 505 39.29 35.21 -8.18
CA GLN A 505 38.19 35.34 -7.23
C GLN A 505 38.65 36.06 -5.94
N LYS A 506 37.88 37.04 -5.52
CA LYS A 506 38.08 37.80 -4.28
C LYS A 506 37.57 36.99 -3.08
N LYS A 507 38.09 37.29 -1.89
CA LYS A 507 37.48 36.84 -0.64
C LYS A 507 36.14 37.54 -0.46
N ILE A 508 35.16 36.85 0.12
CA ILE A 508 33.83 37.41 0.38
C ILE A 508 33.89 38.70 1.18
N SER A 509 34.80 38.79 2.16
CA SER A 509 35.03 40.02 2.94
C SER A 509 35.45 41.22 2.08
N ASP A 510 36.37 41.00 1.15
CA ASP A 510 36.93 42.04 0.29
C ASP A 510 35.90 42.47 -0.76
N TRP A 511 35.13 41.50 -1.30
CA TRP A 511 34.05 41.75 -2.24
C TRP A 511 32.95 42.61 -1.64
N LYS A 512 32.49 42.29 -0.40
CA LYS A 512 31.53 43.10 0.36
C LYS A 512 32.07 44.48 0.64
N TYR A 513 33.31 44.60 1.09
CA TYR A 513 33.94 45.87 1.41
C TYR A 513 34.04 46.79 0.20
N GLU A 514 34.40 46.28 -0.96
CA GLU A 514 34.47 47.05 -2.20
C GLU A 514 33.11 47.60 -2.61
N ALA A 515 32.01 46.79 -2.58
CA ALA A 515 30.65 47.23 -2.90
C ALA A 515 30.17 48.30 -1.94
N ASP A 516 30.45 48.17 -0.64
CA ASP A 516 30.09 49.15 0.38
C ASP A 516 30.88 50.48 0.19
N GLN A 517 32.20 50.38 -0.08
CA GLN A 517 33.04 51.56 -0.35
C GLN A 517 32.58 52.30 -1.61
N ASP A 518 32.23 51.60 -2.68
CA ASP A 518 31.71 52.24 -3.90
C ASP A 518 30.38 52.98 -3.61
N MET A 519 29.46 52.34 -2.86
CA MET A 519 28.23 52.98 -2.44
C MET A 519 28.50 54.22 -1.59
N TYR A 520 29.41 54.15 -0.61
CA TYR A 520 29.74 55.28 0.23
C TYR A 520 30.36 56.45 -0.54
N CYS A 521 31.24 56.15 -1.51
CA CYS A 521 31.79 57.17 -2.41
C CYS A 521 30.71 57.87 -3.25
N ASN A 522 29.75 57.10 -3.77
CA ASN A 522 28.65 57.64 -4.55
C ASN A 522 27.70 58.45 -3.68
N LYS A 523 27.42 58.05 -2.43
CA LYS A 523 26.65 58.86 -1.47
C LYS A 523 27.30 60.21 -1.13
N LYS A 524 28.63 60.25 -0.96
CA LYS A 524 29.35 61.51 -0.73
C LYS A 524 29.29 62.46 -1.93
N ARG A 525 29.51 61.95 -3.14
CA ARG A 525 29.44 62.74 -4.38
C ARG A 525 28.08 63.40 -4.55
N ARG A 526 27.02 62.69 -4.25
CA ARG A 526 25.63 63.19 -4.37
C ARG A 526 25.34 64.27 -3.34
N ASN A 527 25.70 64.08 -2.08
CA ASN A 527 25.53 65.08 -1.02
C ASN A 527 26.29 66.40 -1.28
N ILE A 528 27.39 66.38 -2.06
CA ILE A 528 28.13 67.58 -2.48
C ILE A 528 27.35 68.29 -3.59
N ASN A 529 26.82 67.56 -4.56
CA ASN A 529 26.03 68.13 -5.66
C ASN A 529 24.67 68.74 -5.22
N ASP A 530 24.06 68.17 -4.20
CA ASP A 530 22.80 68.71 -3.64
C ASP A 530 23.00 69.96 -2.75
N ARG A 531 24.24 70.29 -2.43
CA ARG A 531 24.62 71.51 -1.67
C ARG A 531 25.11 72.65 -2.52
N LEU A 532 25.37 72.41 -3.82
CA LEU A 532 25.71 73.43 -4.83
C LEU A 532 24.48 73.82 -5.62
#